data_1a23e5a8b173071140b1ecb8dce851ba
#
_entry.id   1a23e5a8b173071140b1ecb8dce851ba
#
_cell.length_a   1.000
_cell.length_b   1.000
_cell.length_c   1.000
_cell.angle_alpha   90.00
_cell.angle_beta   90.00
_cell.angle_gamma   90.00
#
_symmetry.space_group_name_H-M   'P 1'
#
loop_
_entity.id
_entity.type
_entity.pdbx_description
1 polymer ?
#
loop_
_entity_poly.entity_id
_entity_poly.type
_entity_poly.pdbx_seq_one_letter_code
_entity_poly.pdbx_strand_id
1 'polypeptide(L)'
;MSNFAPLLVGVDGGATSVRAHVVSVQHGLLVDAGASAAATFADGAAGGAFVAVAIQQQLDEQAAHAVHPTLAEQREAQHRARITAAVVAQALRGVSSTLDKLPAVRVGVCWPGLKTADGRGILVAKNGPRCLDFLTELEAALVAEGVALAAPLPALMSDGLACGLGERLAAAGALRGVQQAWYFGGGTGLAEAVLVDGQVLTVDQLGPGWKRGWELRSRTFQGTFEELVSARGMDARWRTLSKVVDSALHVDEAARRGETAALAVMRQAAAAFAELMVERLLKMHADRGVVLQRIVVGQRVGAWLADEALAPCLADVLRAELATRLSMDAPAAVLRLWLPEGVERPERLIASRLHAAPAFGAASMWLQQEGEEAAARG
;
A
#
# COMPACT_ATOMS: atom_id res chain seq x y z
N MET A 1 29.73 -18.71 -19.25
CA MET A 1 28.93 -18.16 -18.13
C MET A 1 27.56 -17.91 -18.70
N SER A 2 26.52 -18.64 -18.29
CA SER A 2 25.15 -18.42 -18.77
C SER A 2 24.66 -17.06 -18.25
N ASN A 3 24.48 -16.11 -19.17
CA ASN A 3 23.92 -14.78 -18.88
C ASN A 3 22.40 -14.91 -18.59
N PHE A 4 22.02 -15.53 -17.49
CA PHE A 4 20.65 -15.42 -17.02
C PHE A 4 20.47 -14.01 -16.43
N ALA A 5 19.47 -13.29 -16.93
CA ALA A 5 19.07 -12.03 -16.30
C ALA A 5 18.76 -12.30 -14.81
N PRO A 6 19.15 -11.42 -13.88
CA PRO A 6 18.86 -11.60 -12.46
C PRO A 6 17.36 -11.69 -12.25
N LEU A 7 16.93 -12.59 -11.33
CA LEU A 7 15.54 -12.67 -10.92
C LEU A 7 15.17 -11.40 -10.15
N LEU A 8 13.95 -10.89 -10.37
CA LEU A 8 13.41 -9.79 -9.60
C LEU A 8 12.55 -10.32 -8.46
N VAL A 9 12.74 -9.78 -7.27
CA VAL A 9 11.91 -10.07 -6.11
C VAL A 9 11.37 -8.76 -5.56
N GLY A 10 10.06 -8.65 -5.44
CA GLY A 10 9.43 -7.55 -4.73
C GLY A 10 8.99 -7.98 -3.34
N VAL A 11 9.31 -7.17 -2.35
CA VAL A 11 8.96 -7.38 -0.95
C VAL A 11 7.95 -6.33 -0.51
N ASP A 12 6.79 -6.80 -0.06
CA ASP A 12 5.77 -6.02 0.62
C ASP A 12 5.91 -6.22 2.13
N GLY A 13 6.56 -5.29 2.80
CA GLY A 13 6.67 -5.25 4.26
C GLY A 13 5.56 -4.44 4.87
N GLY A 14 4.89 -5.00 5.86
CA GLY A 14 3.81 -4.35 6.61
C GLY A 14 4.10 -4.24 8.10
N ALA A 15 3.11 -3.75 8.84
CA ALA A 15 3.18 -3.68 10.30
C ALA A 15 3.15 -5.06 10.98
N THR A 16 2.43 -6.02 10.39
CA THR A 16 2.13 -7.33 11.00
C THR A 16 2.67 -8.52 10.21
N SER A 17 3.04 -8.32 8.95
CA SER A 17 3.46 -9.39 8.04
C SER A 17 4.36 -8.87 6.94
N VAL A 18 5.05 -9.80 6.29
CA VAL A 18 5.83 -9.56 5.08
C VAL A 18 5.45 -10.60 4.02
N ARG A 19 5.48 -10.16 2.76
CA ARG A 19 5.30 -11.02 1.59
C ARG A 19 6.39 -10.74 0.58
N ALA A 20 6.88 -11.79 -0.08
CA ALA A 20 7.80 -11.67 -1.21
C ALA A 20 7.20 -12.37 -2.43
N HIS A 21 7.33 -11.73 -3.58
CA HIS A 21 6.90 -12.27 -4.87
C HIS A 21 8.08 -12.26 -5.84
N VAL A 22 8.29 -13.36 -6.53
CA VAL A 22 9.21 -13.41 -7.67
C VAL A 22 8.48 -12.86 -8.88
N VAL A 23 9.11 -11.91 -9.56
CA VAL A 23 8.52 -11.14 -10.65
C VAL A 23 9.38 -11.31 -11.90
N SER A 24 8.76 -11.48 -13.04
CA SER A 24 9.41 -11.46 -14.37
C SER A 24 9.01 -10.20 -15.14
N VAL A 25 9.84 -9.86 -16.14
CA VAL A 25 9.55 -8.75 -17.07
C VAL A 25 9.20 -9.34 -18.42
N GLN A 26 7.99 -9.05 -18.91
CA GLN A 26 7.53 -9.47 -20.22
C GLN A 26 6.97 -8.25 -20.98
N HIS A 27 7.56 -7.95 -22.13
CA HIS A 27 7.18 -6.80 -22.96
C HIS A 27 7.15 -5.45 -22.18
N GLY A 28 8.12 -5.26 -21.27
CA GLY A 28 8.22 -4.06 -20.44
C GLY A 28 7.21 -3.99 -19.27
N LEU A 29 6.46 -5.07 -19.02
CA LEU A 29 5.50 -5.17 -17.93
C LEU A 29 5.95 -6.19 -16.88
N LEU A 30 5.61 -5.95 -15.65
CA LEU A 30 5.82 -6.88 -14.54
C LEU A 30 4.74 -7.96 -14.55
N VAL A 31 5.19 -9.21 -14.47
CA VAL A 31 4.32 -10.39 -14.45
C VAL A 31 4.71 -11.27 -13.27
N ASP A 32 3.72 -11.86 -12.60
CA ASP A 32 3.96 -12.83 -11.55
C ASP A 32 4.69 -14.06 -12.12
N ALA A 33 5.81 -14.42 -11.53
CA ALA A 33 6.56 -15.62 -11.90
C ALA A 33 6.02 -16.89 -11.22
N GLY A 34 4.90 -16.79 -10.50
CA GLY A 34 4.21 -17.93 -9.88
C GLY A 34 4.83 -18.40 -8.56
N ALA A 35 5.80 -17.68 -8.01
CA ALA A 35 6.43 -18.03 -6.74
C ALA A 35 6.34 -16.88 -5.73
N SER A 36 5.81 -17.17 -4.56
CA SER A 36 5.66 -16.24 -3.48
C SER A 36 5.75 -16.90 -2.11
N ALA A 37 6.06 -16.12 -1.09
CA ALA A 37 6.02 -16.55 0.30
C ALA A 37 5.54 -15.41 1.19
N ALA A 38 5.05 -15.76 2.39
CA ALA A 38 4.60 -14.77 3.37
C ALA A 38 4.85 -15.28 4.79
N ALA A 39 5.08 -14.35 5.71
CA ALA A 39 5.14 -14.64 7.14
C ALA A 39 4.52 -13.49 7.95
N THR A 40 4.07 -13.80 9.17
CA THR A 40 3.63 -12.81 10.15
C THR A 40 4.75 -12.50 11.13
N PHE A 41 4.72 -11.31 11.72
CA PHE A 41 5.59 -10.92 12.84
C PHE A 41 4.88 -11.14 14.20
N ALA A 42 4.11 -12.22 14.33
CA ALA A 42 3.22 -12.45 15.45
C ALA A 42 3.95 -12.47 16.81
N ASP A 43 5.16 -13.01 16.81
CA ASP A 43 6.02 -13.09 18.00
C ASP A 43 7.17 -12.11 17.80
N GLY A 44 7.12 -10.95 18.44
CA GLY A 44 8.23 -10.01 18.44
C GLY A 44 9.54 -10.65 18.92
N ALA A 45 10.67 -9.97 18.72
CA ALA A 45 12.00 -10.46 19.09
C ALA A 45 12.16 -10.90 20.56
N ALA A 46 11.29 -10.40 21.44
CA ALA A 46 11.24 -10.73 22.87
C ALA A 46 10.18 -11.78 23.23
N GLY A 47 9.54 -12.44 22.25
CA GLY A 47 8.50 -13.46 22.49
C GLY A 47 7.13 -12.88 22.88
N GLY A 48 6.88 -11.60 22.61
CA GLY A 48 5.63 -10.90 22.85
C GLY A 48 5.32 -9.88 21.75
N ALA A 49 4.09 -9.36 21.72
CA ALA A 49 3.70 -8.34 20.76
C ALA A 49 4.57 -7.08 20.92
N PHE A 50 5.19 -6.64 19.82
CA PHE A 50 5.97 -5.40 19.80
C PHE A 50 5.03 -4.19 19.97
N VAL A 51 5.38 -3.30 20.91
CA VAL A 51 4.68 -2.04 21.13
C VAL A 51 5.53 -0.90 20.57
N ALA A 52 5.02 -0.26 19.53
CA ALA A 52 5.69 0.89 18.92
C ALA A 52 5.69 2.10 19.88
N VAL A 53 6.74 2.91 19.81
CA VAL A 53 6.78 4.24 20.46
C VAL A 53 5.63 5.09 19.93
N ALA A 54 5.05 5.93 20.79
CA ALA A 54 3.95 6.80 20.39
C ALA A 54 4.31 7.67 19.18
N ILE A 55 3.43 7.75 18.20
CA ILE A 55 3.70 8.44 16.93
C ILE A 55 4.07 9.92 17.12
N GLN A 56 3.41 10.60 18.07
CA GLN A 56 3.71 12.00 18.35
C GLN A 56 5.15 12.18 18.86
N GLN A 57 5.58 11.30 19.77
CA GLN A 57 6.97 11.32 20.25
C GLN A 57 7.96 11.11 19.10
N GLN A 58 7.69 10.16 18.20
CA GLN A 58 8.54 9.92 17.03
C GLN A 58 8.64 11.14 16.11
N LEU A 59 7.52 11.84 15.90
CA LEU A 59 7.48 13.06 15.08
C LEU A 59 8.23 14.23 15.73
N ASP A 60 8.11 14.37 17.05
CA ASP A 60 8.84 15.38 17.83
C ASP A 60 10.36 15.13 17.79
N GLU A 61 10.78 13.86 17.96
CA GLU A 61 12.19 13.45 17.83
C GLU A 61 12.73 13.71 16.42
N GLN A 62 11.93 13.42 15.37
CA GLN A 62 12.30 13.71 13.99
C GLN A 62 12.45 15.21 13.74
N ALA A 63 11.51 16.02 14.22
CA ALA A 63 11.56 17.48 14.07
C ALA A 63 12.78 18.08 14.79
N ALA A 64 13.19 17.50 15.93
CA ALA A 64 14.38 17.89 16.68
C ALA A 64 15.68 17.31 16.09
N HIS A 65 15.65 16.54 15.01
CA HIS A 65 16.79 15.77 14.46
C HIS A 65 17.47 14.86 15.50
N ALA A 66 16.71 14.35 16.45
CA ALA A 66 17.17 13.56 17.60
C ALA A 66 16.51 12.16 17.63
N VAL A 67 16.42 11.51 16.48
CA VAL A 67 15.83 10.17 16.36
C VAL A 67 16.80 9.13 16.87
N HIS A 68 16.46 8.49 17.99
CA HIS A 68 17.23 7.43 18.62
C HIS A 68 16.35 6.20 18.86
N PRO A 69 16.36 5.22 17.93
CA PRO A 69 15.62 3.98 18.13
C PRO A 69 16.03 3.28 19.44
N THR A 70 15.05 2.87 20.22
CA THR A 70 15.27 2.12 21.45
C THR A 70 15.91 0.76 21.18
N LEU A 71 16.53 0.14 22.18
CA LEU A 71 17.08 -1.21 22.05
C LEU A 71 16.00 -2.23 21.68
N ALA A 72 14.75 -2.04 22.15
CA ALA A 72 13.63 -2.89 21.78
C ALA A 72 13.27 -2.74 20.30
N GLU A 73 13.26 -1.50 19.77
CA GLU A 73 13.03 -1.25 18.34
C GLU A 73 14.15 -1.85 17.47
N GLN A 74 15.41 -1.72 17.88
CA GLN A 74 16.54 -2.29 17.15
C GLN A 74 16.45 -3.84 17.08
N ARG A 75 16.17 -4.50 18.20
CA ARG A 75 15.97 -5.96 18.25
C ARG A 75 14.81 -6.42 17.38
N GLU A 76 13.70 -5.69 17.44
CA GLU A 76 12.53 -5.99 16.63
C GLU A 76 12.80 -5.76 15.13
N ALA A 77 13.52 -4.72 14.76
CA ALA A 77 13.93 -4.46 13.38
C ALA A 77 14.80 -5.59 12.82
N GLN A 78 15.79 -6.05 13.58
CA GLN A 78 16.65 -7.19 13.23
C GLN A 78 15.83 -8.49 13.11
N HIS A 79 14.88 -8.71 14.00
CA HIS A 79 13.96 -9.84 13.92
C HIS A 79 13.15 -9.80 12.62
N ARG A 80 12.57 -8.65 12.28
CA ARG A 80 11.81 -8.47 11.03
C ARG A 80 12.69 -8.60 9.78
N ALA A 81 13.92 -8.12 9.82
CA ALA A 81 14.87 -8.30 8.72
C ALA A 81 15.16 -9.79 8.47
N ARG A 82 15.36 -10.59 9.53
CA ARG A 82 15.57 -12.04 9.42
C ARG A 82 14.35 -12.76 8.86
N ILE A 83 13.13 -12.45 9.36
CA ILE A 83 11.90 -13.04 8.83
C ILE A 83 11.74 -12.67 7.35
N THR A 84 12.00 -11.40 7.00
CA THR A 84 11.93 -10.93 5.61
C THR A 84 12.90 -11.70 4.72
N ALA A 85 14.14 -11.89 5.14
CA ALA A 85 15.14 -12.64 4.40
C ALA A 85 14.73 -14.12 4.21
N ALA A 86 14.20 -14.77 5.26
CA ALA A 86 13.69 -16.12 5.18
C ALA A 86 12.51 -16.24 4.20
N VAL A 87 11.60 -15.25 4.16
CA VAL A 87 10.48 -15.20 3.22
C VAL A 87 10.96 -15.02 1.78
N VAL A 88 11.96 -14.16 1.54
CA VAL A 88 12.59 -14.02 0.21
C VAL A 88 13.23 -15.33 -0.22
N ALA A 89 14.02 -15.96 0.64
CA ALA A 89 14.64 -17.25 0.35
C ALA A 89 13.61 -18.35 0.07
N GLN A 90 12.49 -18.34 0.80
CA GLN A 90 11.39 -19.28 0.56
C GLN A 90 10.71 -19.05 -0.80
N ALA A 91 10.43 -17.80 -1.17
CA ALA A 91 9.87 -17.47 -2.48
C ALA A 91 10.79 -17.91 -3.63
N LEU A 92 12.10 -17.70 -3.47
CA LEU A 92 13.11 -18.15 -4.44
C LEU A 92 13.18 -19.68 -4.57
N ARG A 93 13.04 -20.40 -3.49
CA ARG A 93 12.95 -21.90 -3.52
C ARG A 93 11.75 -22.39 -4.33
N GLY A 94 10.66 -21.60 -4.36
CA GLY A 94 9.49 -21.92 -5.20
C GLY A 94 9.79 -21.89 -6.72
N VAL A 95 10.79 -21.11 -7.15
CA VAL A 95 11.24 -21.09 -8.55
C VAL A 95 12.33 -22.12 -8.82
N SER A 96 13.12 -22.49 -7.80
CA SER A 96 14.32 -23.32 -7.97
C SER A 96 14.07 -24.78 -8.34
N SER A 97 12.84 -25.26 -8.21
CA SER A 97 12.48 -26.60 -8.70
C SER A 97 12.71 -26.78 -10.21
N THR A 98 12.92 -25.67 -10.93
CA THR A 98 13.17 -25.63 -12.38
C THR A 98 14.59 -25.20 -12.73
N LEU A 99 15.43 -24.81 -11.74
CA LEU A 99 16.76 -24.26 -11.96
C LEU A 99 17.82 -25.04 -11.15
N ASP A 100 18.84 -25.55 -11.80
CA ASP A 100 19.97 -26.26 -11.16
C ASP A 100 20.74 -25.38 -10.15
N LYS A 101 20.70 -24.06 -10.33
CA LYS A 101 21.31 -23.05 -9.46
C LYS A 101 20.54 -21.75 -9.55
N LEU A 102 20.19 -21.17 -8.39
CA LEU A 102 19.58 -19.85 -8.35
C LEU A 102 20.57 -18.80 -8.89
N PRO A 103 20.14 -17.96 -9.85
CA PRO A 103 20.93 -16.79 -10.25
C PRO A 103 20.99 -15.78 -9.13
N ALA A 104 21.89 -14.81 -9.22
CA ALA A 104 21.84 -13.64 -8.36
C ALA A 104 20.52 -12.89 -8.55
N VAL A 105 19.99 -12.32 -7.47
CA VAL A 105 18.66 -11.69 -7.45
C VAL A 105 18.76 -10.19 -7.21
N ARG A 106 17.80 -9.46 -7.74
CA ARG A 106 17.54 -8.06 -7.45
C ARG A 106 16.29 -7.97 -6.58
N VAL A 107 16.44 -7.43 -5.37
CA VAL A 107 15.34 -7.33 -4.41
C VAL A 107 14.95 -5.87 -4.25
N GLY A 108 13.68 -5.54 -4.49
CA GLY A 108 13.09 -4.24 -4.15
C GLY A 108 12.20 -4.39 -2.93
N VAL A 109 12.18 -3.37 -2.05
CA VAL A 109 11.47 -3.44 -0.78
C VAL A 109 10.59 -2.21 -0.60
N CYS A 110 9.30 -2.42 -0.33
CA CYS A 110 8.46 -1.36 0.21
C CYS A 110 8.15 -1.63 1.69
N TRP A 111 8.05 -0.55 2.44
CA TRP A 111 7.79 -0.59 3.87
C TRP A 111 7.00 0.65 4.31
N PRO A 112 6.05 0.56 5.25
CA PRO A 112 5.34 1.73 5.76
C PRO A 112 6.23 2.63 6.63
N GLY A 113 5.85 3.88 6.81
CA GLY A 113 6.55 4.87 7.65
C GLY A 113 7.44 5.83 6.86
N LEU A 114 7.96 6.84 7.57
CA LEU A 114 8.88 7.83 7.00
C LEU A 114 10.29 7.25 6.93
N LYS A 115 11.00 7.56 5.84
CA LYS A 115 12.34 7.03 5.57
C LYS A 115 13.44 8.02 6.01
N THR A 116 14.64 7.49 6.22
CA THR A 116 15.87 8.30 6.29
C THR A 116 16.09 9.04 4.96
N ALA A 117 16.93 10.09 4.99
CA ALA A 117 17.21 10.90 3.81
C ALA A 117 17.83 10.08 2.65
N ASP A 118 18.63 9.07 2.97
CA ASP A 118 19.22 8.13 2.03
C ASP A 118 18.25 6.99 1.61
N GLY A 119 17.06 6.95 2.22
CA GLY A 119 16.08 5.90 2.00
C GLY A 119 16.45 4.53 2.55
N ARG A 120 17.53 4.38 3.33
CA ARG A 120 17.99 3.07 3.80
C ARG A 120 17.39 2.64 5.14
N GLY A 121 16.71 3.58 5.84
CA GLY A 121 16.13 3.33 7.15
C GLY A 121 14.72 3.84 7.32
N ILE A 122 14.17 3.63 8.51
CA ILE A 122 12.81 4.00 8.92
C ILE A 122 12.93 4.95 10.12
N LEU A 123 12.56 6.21 9.91
CA LEU A 123 12.59 7.27 10.94
C LEU A 123 11.36 7.27 11.83
N VAL A 124 10.19 7.04 11.22
CA VAL A 124 8.89 7.08 11.91
C VAL A 124 8.05 5.89 11.45
N ALA A 125 7.57 5.09 12.38
CA ALA A 125 6.75 3.91 12.09
C ALA A 125 5.57 3.82 13.08
N LYS A 126 4.35 3.99 12.61
CA LYS A 126 3.14 3.99 13.45
C LYS A 126 2.90 2.65 14.17
N ASN A 127 3.18 1.54 13.49
CA ASN A 127 2.88 0.19 13.99
C ASN A 127 4.07 -0.76 13.85
N GLY A 128 5.30 -0.24 13.87
CA GLY A 128 6.51 -1.02 13.70
C GLY A 128 7.71 -0.38 14.38
N PRO A 129 8.86 -1.03 14.36
CA PRO A 129 10.09 -0.46 14.89
C PRO A 129 10.65 0.61 13.96
N ARG A 130 11.29 1.62 14.55
CA ARG A 130 12.21 2.49 13.83
C ARG A 130 13.53 1.76 13.69
N CYS A 131 14.20 1.94 12.57
CA CYS A 131 15.54 1.42 12.33
C CYS A 131 16.24 2.27 11.26
N LEU A 132 17.32 2.96 11.64
CA LEU A 132 17.99 3.87 10.71
C LEU A 132 18.76 3.13 9.61
N ASP A 133 19.16 1.88 9.88
CA ASP A 133 19.97 1.03 9.00
C ASP A 133 19.23 -0.23 8.54
N PHE A 134 17.90 -0.17 8.38
CA PHE A 134 17.07 -1.34 8.12
C PHE A 134 17.51 -2.15 6.90
N LEU A 135 17.87 -1.49 5.79
CA LEU A 135 18.33 -2.19 4.58
C LEU A 135 19.68 -2.88 4.79
N THR A 136 20.57 -2.33 5.59
CA THR A 136 21.84 -2.96 5.94
C THR A 136 21.62 -4.24 6.75
N GLU A 137 20.72 -4.19 7.73
CA GLU A 137 20.31 -5.38 8.50
C GLU A 137 19.66 -6.43 7.59
N LEU A 138 18.83 -6.01 6.64
CA LEU A 138 18.17 -6.92 5.70
C LEU A 138 19.15 -7.54 4.71
N GLU A 139 20.10 -6.77 4.17
CA GLU A 139 21.16 -7.29 3.29
C GLU A 139 22.01 -8.36 4.00
N ALA A 140 22.42 -8.10 5.25
CA ALA A 140 23.13 -9.08 6.05
C ALA A 140 22.31 -10.36 6.29
N ALA A 141 21.01 -10.21 6.58
CA ALA A 141 20.11 -11.34 6.78
C ALA A 141 19.89 -12.14 5.48
N LEU A 142 19.75 -11.49 4.33
CA LEU A 142 19.64 -12.15 3.02
C LEU A 142 20.88 -12.98 2.69
N VAL A 143 22.07 -12.44 2.94
CA VAL A 143 23.33 -13.18 2.77
C VAL A 143 23.39 -14.39 3.70
N ALA A 144 22.96 -14.25 4.95
CA ALA A 144 22.91 -15.36 5.92
C ALA A 144 21.93 -16.47 5.49
N GLU A 145 20.83 -16.14 4.78
CA GLU A 145 19.89 -17.10 4.18
C GLU A 145 20.42 -17.69 2.85
N GLY A 146 21.63 -17.34 2.42
CA GLY A 146 22.24 -17.84 1.19
C GLY A 146 21.70 -17.18 -0.09
N VAL A 147 21.04 -16.04 0.03
CA VAL A 147 20.54 -15.27 -1.13
C VAL A 147 21.69 -14.47 -1.75
N ALA A 148 22.03 -14.76 -2.99
CA ALA A 148 23.04 -14.02 -3.74
C ALA A 148 22.40 -12.75 -4.34
N LEU A 149 22.73 -11.58 -3.82
CA LEU A 149 22.28 -10.31 -4.35
C LEU A 149 23.09 -9.91 -5.61
N ALA A 150 22.40 -9.51 -6.67
CA ALA A 150 23.04 -9.00 -7.89
C ALA A 150 23.56 -7.56 -7.72
N ALA A 151 22.98 -6.81 -6.79
CA ALA A 151 23.38 -5.46 -6.41
C ALA A 151 22.86 -5.17 -4.99
N PRO A 152 23.38 -4.14 -4.29
CA PRO A 152 22.83 -3.65 -3.04
C PRO A 152 21.35 -3.30 -3.16
N LEU A 153 20.59 -3.43 -2.07
CA LEU A 153 19.17 -3.08 -2.07
C LEU A 153 18.98 -1.58 -2.41
N PRO A 154 18.05 -1.23 -3.30
CA PRO A 154 17.70 0.17 -3.56
C PRO A 154 17.02 0.80 -2.34
N ALA A 155 16.84 2.11 -2.35
CA ALA A 155 16.14 2.82 -1.27
C ALA A 155 14.76 2.21 -0.99
N LEU A 156 14.33 2.23 0.28
CA LEU A 156 12.99 1.78 0.68
C LEU A 156 11.91 2.62 0.01
N MET A 157 10.95 1.96 -0.61
CA MET A 157 9.77 2.61 -1.15
C MET A 157 8.67 2.69 -0.09
N SER A 158 7.80 3.71 -0.14
CA SER A 158 6.58 3.70 0.66
C SER A 158 5.58 2.70 0.09
N ASP A 159 4.76 2.10 0.95
CA ASP A 159 3.73 1.13 0.57
C ASP A 159 2.71 1.72 -0.43
N GLY A 160 2.28 2.98 -0.24
CA GLY A 160 1.38 3.68 -1.15
C GLY A 160 1.98 3.85 -2.55
N LEU A 161 3.23 4.37 -2.64
CA LEU A 161 3.92 4.53 -3.92
C LEU A 161 4.11 3.18 -4.62
N ALA A 162 4.51 2.16 -3.86
CA ALA A 162 4.68 0.80 -4.37
C ALA A 162 3.36 0.24 -4.93
N CYS A 163 2.24 0.41 -4.23
CA CYS A 163 0.94 0.02 -4.75
C CYS A 163 0.62 0.71 -6.08
N GLY A 164 0.78 2.03 -6.15
CA GLY A 164 0.53 2.80 -7.38
C GLY A 164 1.42 2.36 -8.55
N LEU A 165 2.72 2.13 -8.31
CA LEU A 165 3.64 1.63 -9.33
C LEU A 165 3.31 0.19 -9.76
N GLY A 166 2.94 -0.68 -8.83
CA GLY A 166 2.46 -2.01 -9.15
C GLY A 166 1.23 -1.97 -10.06
N GLU A 167 0.23 -1.16 -9.73
CA GLU A 167 -0.97 -0.97 -10.57
C GLU A 167 -0.66 -0.29 -11.93
N ARG A 168 0.43 0.45 -12.04
CA ARG A 168 0.84 1.10 -13.28
C ARG A 168 1.65 0.16 -14.18
N LEU A 169 2.52 -0.66 -13.61
CA LEU A 169 3.55 -1.42 -14.34
C LEU A 169 3.26 -2.92 -14.44
N ALA A 170 2.41 -3.50 -13.57
CA ALA A 170 2.03 -4.89 -13.72
C ALA A 170 1.10 -5.12 -14.91
N ALA A 171 1.22 -6.28 -15.57
CA ALA A 171 0.38 -6.65 -16.69
C ALA A 171 -1.13 -6.64 -16.35
N ALA A 172 -1.48 -7.01 -15.12
CA ALA A 172 -2.85 -6.99 -14.58
C ALA A 172 -3.23 -5.68 -13.86
N GLY A 173 -2.35 -4.65 -13.90
CA GLY A 173 -2.54 -3.43 -13.14
C GLY A 173 -3.64 -2.53 -13.68
N ALA A 174 -4.43 -1.97 -12.78
CA ALA A 174 -5.61 -1.16 -13.10
C ALA A 174 -5.30 0.32 -13.42
N LEU A 175 -4.07 0.80 -13.20
CA LEU A 175 -3.65 2.16 -13.59
C LEU A 175 -3.06 2.24 -15.00
N ARG A 176 -3.07 1.15 -15.75
CA ARG A 176 -2.63 1.14 -17.15
C ARG A 176 -3.62 1.87 -18.05
N GLY A 177 -3.06 2.57 -19.06
CA GLY A 177 -3.87 3.24 -20.09
C GLY A 177 -4.56 4.54 -19.66
N VAL A 178 -4.29 5.03 -18.43
CA VAL A 178 -4.75 6.34 -17.96
C VAL A 178 -3.56 7.21 -17.57
N GLN A 179 -3.75 8.52 -17.57
CA GLN A 179 -2.71 9.51 -17.24
C GLN A 179 -2.95 10.15 -15.88
N GLN A 180 -4.21 10.22 -15.45
CA GLN A 180 -4.65 10.86 -14.22
C GLN A 180 -5.49 9.89 -13.43
N ALA A 181 -5.02 9.45 -12.28
CA ALA A 181 -5.75 8.51 -11.45
C ALA A 181 -5.34 8.61 -9.98
N TRP A 182 -6.13 8.01 -9.12
CA TRP A 182 -5.82 7.88 -7.72
C TRP A 182 -5.90 6.40 -7.31
N TYR A 183 -4.88 5.91 -6.64
CA TYR A 183 -4.87 4.63 -5.96
C TYR A 183 -5.14 4.82 -4.48
N PHE A 184 -6.02 4.01 -3.95
CA PHE A 184 -6.33 3.93 -2.54
C PHE A 184 -6.25 2.49 -2.07
N GLY A 185 -5.40 2.21 -1.09
CA GLY A 185 -5.27 0.91 -0.43
C GLY A 185 -5.76 0.99 1.00
N GLY A 186 -6.78 0.21 1.34
CA GLY A 186 -7.31 0.11 2.71
C GLY A 186 -6.95 -1.24 3.34
N GLY A 187 -5.91 -1.24 4.16
CA GLY A 187 -5.46 -2.40 4.93
C GLY A 187 -5.46 -2.10 6.42
N THR A 188 -4.31 -2.29 7.09
CA THR A 188 -4.10 -1.85 8.49
C THR A 188 -4.19 -0.33 8.61
N GLY A 189 -3.71 0.39 7.60
CA GLY A 189 -3.83 1.83 7.44
C GLY A 189 -4.31 2.18 6.05
N LEU A 190 -4.10 3.44 5.64
CA LEU A 190 -4.36 3.92 4.30
C LEU A 190 -3.05 4.07 3.52
N ALA A 191 -3.00 3.47 2.34
CA ALA A 191 -1.95 3.63 1.35
C ALA A 191 -2.52 4.43 0.16
N GLU A 192 -1.86 5.53 -0.21
CA GLU A 192 -2.31 6.38 -1.31
C GLU A 192 -1.18 6.62 -2.30
N ALA A 193 -1.51 6.62 -3.58
CA ALA A 193 -0.67 7.11 -4.67
C ALA A 193 -1.52 7.83 -5.70
N VAL A 194 -0.93 8.81 -6.37
CA VAL A 194 -1.62 9.59 -7.39
C VAL A 194 -0.85 9.49 -8.69
N LEU A 195 -1.54 9.18 -9.76
CA LEU A 195 -0.99 9.21 -11.11
C LEU A 195 -1.28 10.57 -11.71
N VAL A 196 -0.25 11.32 -12.06
CA VAL A 196 -0.33 12.63 -12.72
C VAL A 196 0.56 12.60 -13.95
N ASP A 197 -0.01 12.86 -15.12
CA ASP A 197 0.69 12.83 -16.40
C ASP A 197 1.48 11.52 -16.62
N GLY A 198 0.89 10.40 -16.18
CA GLY A 198 1.49 9.09 -16.27
C GLY A 198 2.58 8.79 -15.23
N GLN A 199 2.93 9.73 -14.35
CA GLN A 199 3.87 9.53 -13.25
C GLN A 199 3.14 9.19 -11.95
N VAL A 200 3.60 8.17 -11.25
CA VAL A 200 3.07 7.82 -9.93
C VAL A 200 3.79 8.62 -8.86
N LEU A 201 3.03 9.39 -8.11
CA LEU A 201 3.51 10.29 -7.07
C LEU A 201 2.91 9.91 -5.70
N THR A 202 3.62 10.24 -4.63
CA THR A 202 3.03 10.28 -3.29
C THR A 202 2.19 11.55 -3.11
N VAL A 203 1.27 11.54 -2.15
CA VAL A 203 0.45 12.72 -1.83
C VAL A 203 1.30 13.95 -1.50
N ASP A 204 2.44 13.77 -0.83
CA ASP A 204 3.34 14.88 -0.46
C ASP A 204 4.00 15.57 -1.67
N GLN A 205 4.23 14.81 -2.74
CA GLN A 205 4.82 15.33 -3.97
C GLN A 205 3.84 16.20 -4.79
N LEU A 206 2.56 16.21 -4.40
CA LEU A 206 1.56 17.06 -5.05
C LEU A 206 1.66 18.53 -4.65
N GLY A 207 2.41 18.83 -3.60
CA GLY A 207 2.68 20.20 -3.18
C GLY A 207 2.05 20.58 -1.83
N PRO A 208 2.28 21.82 -1.36
CA PRO A 208 1.79 22.27 -0.08
C PRO A 208 0.26 22.26 -0.03
N GLY A 209 -0.29 21.90 1.13
CA GLY A 209 -1.74 21.79 1.33
C GLY A 209 -2.36 20.46 0.93
N TRP A 210 -1.58 19.53 0.36
CA TRP A 210 -1.99 18.14 0.22
C TRP A 210 -1.70 17.39 1.51
N LYS A 211 -2.71 16.71 2.02
CA LYS A 211 -2.63 15.88 3.25
C LYS A 211 -2.95 14.44 2.90
N ARG A 212 -2.27 13.52 3.55
CA ARG A 212 -2.54 12.09 3.43
C ARG A 212 -3.87 11.75 4.11
N GLY A 213 -4.53 10.67 3.72
CA GLY A 213 -5.83 10.27 4.28
C GLY A 213 -5.82 10.05 5.79
N TRP A 214 -4.67 9.68 6.37
CA TRP A 214 -4.54 9.54 7.83
C TRP A 214 -4.41 10.89 8.57
N GLU A 215 -4.09 11.99 7.87
CA GLU A 215 -4.02 13.35 8.42
C GLU A 215 -5.35 14.09 8.24
N LEU A 216 -6.13 13.71 7.24
CA LEU A 216 -7.41 14.34 6.94
C LEU A 216 -8.50 13.82 7.87
N ARG A 217 -9.32 14.75 8.36
CA ARG A 217 -10.52 14.43 9.13
C ARG A 217 -11.75 14.58 8.25
N SER A 218 -12.70 13.66 8.41
CA SER A 218 -14.00 13.78 7.78
C SER A 218 -14.74 15.02 8.34
N ARG A 219 -15.47 15.70 7.48
CA ARG A 219 -16.38 16.79 7.87
C ARG A 219 -17.72 16.26 8.34
N THR A 220 -18.08 15.06 7.88
CA THR A 220 -19.37 14.42 8.17
C THR A 220 -19.32 13.54 9.41
N PHE A 221 -18.18 12.86 9.64
CA PHE A 221 -18.04 11.87 10.71
C PHE A 221 -16.88 12.22 11.64
N GLN A 222 -16.99 11.82 12.90
CA GLN A 222 -15.90 11.99 13.84
C GLN A 222 -14.76 11.01 13.53
N GLY A 223 -13.55 11.53 13.31
CA GLY A 223 -12.33 10.75 13.07
C GLY A 223 -11.58 11.18 11.81
N THR A 224 -10.40 10.60 11.62
CA THR A 224 -9.64 10.70 10.38
C THR A 224 -10.18 9.71 9.35
N PHE A 225 -9.89 9.96 8.05
CA PHE A 225 -10.30 8.98 7.04
C PHE A 225 -9.66 7.62 7.26
N GLU A 226 -8.44 7.52 7.79
CA GLU A 226 -7.85 6.23 8.13
C GLU A 226 -8.67 5.48 9.18
N GLU A 227 -9.12 6.16 10.23
CA GLU A 227 -9.98 5.57 11.27
C GLU A 227 -11.36 5.14 10.75
N LEU A 228 -11.84 5.80 9.69
CA LEU A 228 -13.17 5.55 9.12
C LEU A 228 -13.16 4.47 8.03
N VAL A 229 -12.13 4.43 7.16
CA VAL A 229 -12.16 3.66 5.91
C VAL A 229 -11.02 2.64 5.76
N SER A 230 -10.07 2.53 6.70
CA SER A 230 -9.15 1.40 6.71
C SER A 230 -9.85 0.16 7.30
N ALA A 231 -9.43 -1.03 6.88
CA ALA A 231 -9.98 -2.28 7.41
C ALA A 231 -9.84 -2.37 8.94
N ARG A 232 -8.67 -1.99 9.47
CA ARG A 232 -8.43 -1.93 10.92
C ARG A 232 -9.31 -0.90 11.62
N GLY A 233 -9.49 0.28 11.02
CA GLY A 233 -10.34 1.32 11.58
C GLY A 233 -11.79 0.88 11.67
N MET A 234 -12.31 0.25 10.61
CA MET A 234 -13.65 -0.33 10.59
C MET A 234 -13.81 -1.45 11.63
N ASP A 235 -12.83 -2.36 11.75
CA ASP A 235 -12.83 -3.40 12.78
C ASP A 235 -12.89 -2.80 14.20
N ALA A 236 -12.08 -1.78 14.48
CA ALA A 236 -12.06 -1.12 15.79
C ALA A 236 -13.39 -0.45 16.12
N ARG A 237 -14.01 0.22 15.17
CA ARG A 237 -15.33 0.86 15.35
C ARG A 237 -16.43 -0.16 15.56
N TRP A 238 -16.44 -1.24 14.78
CA TRP A 238 -17.40 -2.32 14.97
C TRP A 238 -17.28 -2.94 16.35
N ARG A 239 -16.08 -3.27 16.81
CA ARG A 239 -15.85 -3.83 18.16
C ARG A 239 -16.35 -2.89 19.26
N THR A 240 -16.13 -1.59 19.11
CA THR A 240 -16.63 -0.58 20.05
C THR A 240 -18.16 -0.55 20.09
N LEU A 241 -18.83 -0.60 18.93
CA LEU A 241 -20.29 -0.53 18.84
C LEU A 241 -20.96 -1.83 19.29
N SER A 242 -20.41 -2.98 18.93
CA SER A 242 -20.93 -4.30 19.29
C SER A 242 -20.56 -4.74 20.71
N LYS A 243 -19.66 -4.01 21.40
CA LYS A 243 -19.09 -4.36 22.71
C LYS A 243 -18.38 -5.72 22.73
N VAL A 244 -17.95 -6.20 21.56
CA VAL A 244 -17.18 -7.46 21.44
C VAL A 244 -15.72 -7.17 21.73
N VAL A 245 -15.20 -7.72 22.84
CA VAL A 245 -13.83 -7.50 23.32
C VAL A 245 -12.84 -8.50 22.70
N ASP A 246 -13.26 -9.74 22.53
CA ASP A 246 -12.41 -10.85 22.05
C ASP A 246 -13.12 -11.64 20.95
N SER A 247 -13.04 -11.17 19.73
CA SER A 247 -13.53 -11.92 18.57
C SER A 247 -12.41 -12.09 17.56
N ALA A 248 -12.19 -13.32 17.10
CA ALA A 248 -11.40 -13.61 15.91
C ALA A 248 -12.08 -13.10 14.62
N LEU A 249 -13.38 -12.73 14.71
CA LEU A 249 -14.15 -12.20 13.59
C LEU A 249 -13.70 -10.78 13.24
N HIS A 250 -13.83 -10.48 11.97
CA HIS A 250 -13.66 -9.15 11.41
C HIS A 250 -15.02 -8.56 10.99
N VAL A 251 -15.07 -7.24 10.85
CA VAL A 251 -16.28 -6.49 10.50
C VAL A 251 -16.95 -6.98 9.22
N ASP A 252 -16.19 -7.41 8.22
CA ASP A 252 -16.71 -7.94 6.97
C ASP A 252 -17.43 -9.30 7.15
N GLU A 253 -16.90 -10.16 7.99
CA GLU A 253 -17.54 -11.44 8.31
C GLU A 253 -18.83 -11.24 9.11
N ALA A 254 -18.83 -10.31 10.08
CA ALA A 254 -20.00 -9.92 10.82
C ALA A 254 -21.07 -9.28 9.92
N ALA A 255 -20.65 -8.44 8.96
CA ALA A 255 -21.55 -7.84 7.98
C ALA A 255 -22.19 -8.87 7.04
N ARG A 256 -21.43 -9.87 6.55
CA ARG A 256 -21.98 -10.98 5.76
C ARG A 256 -23.00 -11.81 6.53
N ARG A 257 -22.90 -11.86 7.85
CA ARG A 257 -23.89 -12.51 8.74
C ARG A 257 -25.10 -11.63 9.03
N GLY A 258 -25.15 -10.40 8.51
CA GLY A 258 -26.24 -9.45 8.71
C GLY A 258 -26.22 -8.74 10.08
N GLU A 259 -25.07 -8.72 10.79
CA GLU A 259 -24.98 -8.04 12.07
C GLU A 259 -25.16 -6.53 11.91
N THR A 260 -26.14 -5.97 12.62
CA THR A 260 -26.58 -4.58 12.47
C THR A 260 -25.44 -3.57 12.70
N ALA A 261 -24.60 -3.79 13.72
CA ALA A 261 -23.49 -2.90 14.03
C ALA A 261 -22.42 -2.93 12.91
N ALA A 262 -22.12 -4.11 12.36
CA ALA A 262 -21.17 -4.26 11.27
C ALA A 262 -21.68 -3.61 9.97
N LEU A 263 -22.95 -3.82 9.62
CA LEU A 263 -23.59 -3.17 8.48
C LEU A 263 -23.61 -1.65 8.62
N ALA A 264 -23.85 -1.11 9.83
CA ALA A 264 -23.81 0.32 10.09
C ALA A 264 -22.40 0.89 9.89
N VAL A 265 -21.36 0.20 10.38
CA VAL A 265 -19.95 0.61 10.20
C VAL A 265 -19.57 0.60 8.72
N MET A 266 -19.94 -0.45 7.96
CA MET A 266 -19.68 -0.54 6.52
C MET A 266 -20.31 0.61 5.75
N ARG A 267 -21.59 0.94 6.01
CA ARG A 267 -22.27 2.07 5.37
C ARG A 267 -21.64 3.41 5.73
N GLN A 268 -21.25 3.59 6.99
CA GLN A 268 -20.54 4.80 7.42
C GLN A 268 -19.18 4.94 6.72
N ALA A 269 -18.43 3.84 6.62
CA ALA A 269 -17.16 3.81 5.91
C ALA A 269 -17.33 4.14 4.43
N ALA A 270 -18.37 3.61 3.78
CA ALA A 270 -18.70 3.93 2.38
C ALA A 270 -18.96 5.43 2.18
N ALA A 271 -19.78 6.04 3.05
CA ALA A 271 -20.08 7.47 2.97
C ALA A 271 -18.85 8.35 3.26
N ALA A 272 -18.01 7.97 4.23
CA ALA A 272 -16.75 8.66 4.49
C ALA A 272 -15.76 8.50 3.33
N PHE A 273 -15.73 7.35 2.68
CA PHE A 273 -14.87 7.12 1.54
C PHE A 273 -15.32 7.93 0.32
N ALA A 274 -16.62 8.06 0.07
CA ALA A 274 -17.15 8.98 -0.95
C ALA A 274 -16.71 10.43 -0.68
N GLU A 275 -16.76 10.88 0.58
CA GLU A 275 -16.28 12.22 0.97
C GLU A 275 -14.80 12.40 0.62
N LEU A 276 -13.94 11.43 0.94
CA LEU A 276 -12.52 11.48 0.61
C LEU A 276 -12.29 11.47 -0.91
N MET A 277 -13.02 10.65 -1.67
CA MET A 277 -12.94 10.62 -3.13
C MET A 277 -13.30 11.96 -3.75
N VAL A 278 -14.38 12.59 -3.30
CA VAL A 278 -14.80 13.91 -3.76
C VAL A 278 -13.74 14.96 -3.42
N GLU A 279 -13.20 14.94 -2.21
CA GLU A 279 -12.08 15.83 -1.83
C GLU A 279 -10.90 15.70 -2.80
N ARG A 280 -10.49 14.49 -3.14
CA ARG A 280 -9.38 14.23 -4.07
C ARG A 280 -9.70 14.71 -5.50
N LEU A 281 -10.90 14.42 -5.99
CA LEU A 281 -11.36 14.86 -7.32
C LEU A 281 -11.39 16.37 -7.44
N LEU A 282 -11.99 17.05 -6.47
CA LEU A 282 -12.13 18.51 -6.49
C LEU A 282 -10.79 19.20 -6.30
N LYS A 283 -9.95 18.69 -5.38
CA LYS A 283 -8.64 19.30 -5.12
C LYS A 283 -7.69 19.13 -6.30
N MET A 284 -7.67 17.98 -6.98
CA MET A 284 -6.90 17.78 -8.21
C MET A 284 -7.33 18.75 -9.30
N HIS A 285 -8.64 18.93 -9.47
CA HIS A 285 -9.16 19.88 -10.44
C HIS A 285 -8.81 21.33 -10.09
N ALA A 286 -8.96 21.71 -8.83
CA ALA A 286 -8.69 23.08 -8.38
C ALA A 286 -7.18 23.44 -8.44
N ASP A 287 -6.32 22.55 -7.96
CA ASP A 287 -4.90 22.86 -7.80
C ASP A 287 -4.09 22.63 -9.10
N ARG A 288 -4.54 21.72 -9.97
CA ARG A 288 -3.78 21.30 -11.15
C ARG A 288 -4.54 21.40 -12.47
N GLY A 289 -5.82 21.76 -12.44
CA GLY A 289 -6.65 21.86 -13.65
C GLY A 289 -6.96 20.50 -14.31
N VAL A 290 -6.63 19.37 -13.65
CA VAL A 290 -6.82 18.03 -14.22
C VAL A 290 -7.94 17.29 -13.52
N VAL A 291 -8.61 16.39 -14.25
CA VAL A 291 -9.65 15.52 -13.71
C VAL A 291 -9.13 14.09 -13.62
N LEU A 292 -9.22 13.49 -12.44
CA LEU A 292 -8.87 12.07 -12.28
C LEU A 292 -9.78 11.21 -13.15
N GLN A 293 -9.19 10.42 -14.01
CA GLN A 293 -9.88 9.53 -14.96
C GLN A 293 -10.37 8.25 -14.30
N ARG A 294 -9.69 7.84 -13.20
CA ARG A 294 -9.94 6.57 -12.51
C ARG A 294 -9.56 6.67 -11.04
N ILE A 295 -10.32 5.98 -10.20
CA ILE A 295 -9.95 5.67 -8.82
C ILE A 295 -9.84 4.14 -8.71
N VAL A 296 -8.71 3.66 -8.22
CA VAL A 296 -8.45 2.23 -7.99
C VAL A 296 -8.39 1.98 -6.50
N VAL A 297 -9.23 1.08 -6.02
CA VAL A 297 -9.26 0.66 -4.61
C VAL A 297 -8.63 -0.70 -4.49
N GLY A 298 -7.57 -0.80 -3.71
CA GLY A 298 -6.81 -2.03 -3.51
C GLY A 298 -6.82 -2.53 -2.07
N GLN A 299 -6.00 -3.54 -1.83
CA GLN A 299 -5.85 -4.20 -0.55
C GLN A 299 -7.20 -4.80 -0.03
N ARG A 300 -7.39 -4.85 1.28
CA ARG A 300 -8.57 -5.49 1.88
C ARG A 300 -9.87 -4.77 1.54
N VAL A 301 -9.86 -3.44 1.58
CA VAL A 301 -11.06 -2.64 1.20
C VAL A 301 -11.41 -2.83 -0.26
N GLY A 302 -10.41 -2.95 -1.15
CA GLY A 302 -10.65 -3.29 -2.56
C GLY A 302 -11.30 -4.67 -2.73
N ALA A 303 -10.84 -5.67 -1.98
CA ALA A 303 -11.46 -7.00 -1.98
C ALA A 303 -12.91 -6.95 -1.48
N TRP A 304 -13.20 -6.17 -0.44
CA TRP A 304 -14.56 -5.97 0.06
C TRP A 304 -15.47 -5.22 -0.92
N LEU A 305 -14.91 -4.27 -1.67
CA LEU A 305 -15.65 -3.54 -2.70
C LEU A 305 -16.07 -4.43 -3.87
N ALA A 306 -15.30 -5.48 -4.14
CA ALA A 306 -15.58 -6.47 -5.17
C ALA A 306 -16.49 -7.62 -4.67
N ASP A 307 -16.79 -7.69 -3.39
CA ASP A 307 -17.58 -8.74 -2.77
C ASP A 307 -19.09 -8.44 -2.91
N GLU A 308 -19.78 -9.25 -3.68
CA GLU A 308 -21.23 -9.12 -3.92
C GLU A 308 -22.05 -9.17 -2.63
N ALA A 309 -21.63 -9.96 -1.63
CA ALA A 309 -22.34 -10.05 -0.34
C ALA A 309 -22.24 -8.76 0.48
N LEU A 310 -21.18 -7.96 0.28
CA LEU A 310 -20.99 -6.67 0.93
C LEU A 310 -21.49 -5.49 0.10
N ALA A 311 -21.83 -5.68 -1.16
CA ALA A 311 -22.23 -4.60 -2.06
C ALA A 311 -23.36 -3.72 -1.48
N PRO A 312 -24.46 -4.25 -0.88
CA PRO A 312 -25.55 -3.43 -0.36
C PRO A 312 -25.18 -2.51 0.82
N CYS A 313 -24.08 -2.80 1.51
CA CYS A 313 -23.64 -1.98 2.64
C CYS A 313 -22.34 -1.22 2.37
N LEU A 314 -21.62 -1.52 1.29
CA LEU A 314 -20.34 -0.89 0.95
C LEU A 314 -20.35 -0.30 -0.46
N ALA A 315 -20.33 -1.13 -1.52
CA ALA A 315 -20.15 -0.66 -2.89
C ALA A 315 -21.30 0.20 -3.39
N ASP A 316 -22.55 -0.21 -3.17
CA ASP A 316 -23.74 0.52 -3.62
C ASP A 316 -23.90 1.83 -2.85
N VAL A 317 -23.67 1.81 -1.53
CA VAL A 317 -23.70 3.02 -0.69
C VAL A 317 -22.60 3.99 -1.13
N LEU A 318 -21.38 3.50 -1.36
CA LEU A 318 -20.25 4.33 -1.81
C LEU A 318 -20.58 5.03 -3.14
N ARG A 319 -21.14 4.30 -4.12
CA ARG A 319 -21.50 4.87 -5.42
C ARG A 319 -22.61 5.90 -5.30
N ALA A 320 -23.66 5.60 -4.55
CA ALA A 320 -24.78 6.52 -4.33
C ALA A 320 -24.32 7.82 -3.64
N GLU A 321 -23.49 7.69 -2.60
CA GLU A 321 -22.93 8.86 -1.88
C GLU A 321 -21.98 9.68 -2.77
N LEU A 322 -21.15 9.00 -3.56
CA LEU A 322 -20.25 9.66 -4.51
C LEU A 322 -21.03 10.46 -5.56
N ALA A 323 -22.05 9.85 -6.17
CA ALA A 323 -22.91 10.51 -7.13
C ALA A 323 -23.64 11.72 -6.53
N THR A 324 -24.22 11.56 -5.34
CA THR A 324 -24.91 12.63 -4.62
C THR A 324 -23.99 13.81 -4.36
N ARG A 325 -22.81 13.57 -3.78
CA ARG A 325 -21.84 14.64 -3.43
C ARG A 325 -21.27 15.32 -4.67
N LEU A 326 -20.97 14.59 -5.73
CA LEU A 326 -20.50 15.18 -6.98
C LEU A 326 -21.57 16.08 -7.61
N SER A 327 -22.85 15.66 -7.59
CA SER A 327 -23.95 16.45 -8.14
C SER A 327 -24.16 17.79 -7.42
N MET A 328 -23.75 17.90 -6.15
CA MET A 328 -23.91 19.12 -5.35
C MET A 328 -22.81 20.17 -5.65
N ASP A 329 -21.56 19.74 -5.70
CA ASP A 329 -20.42 20.66 -5.60
C ASP A 329 -19.39 20.52 -6.74
N ALA A 330 -19.50 19.52 -7.62
CA ALA A 330 -18.44 19.27 -8.58
C ALA A 330 -18.48 20.22 -9.79
N PRO A 331 -17.31 20.71 -10.25
CA PRO A 331 -17.21 21.46 -11.50
C PRO A 331 -17.70 20.67 -12.72
N ALA A 332 -18.19 21.36 -13.72
CA ALA A 332 -18.73 20.74 -14.94
C ALA A 332 -17.76 19.76 -15.62
N ALA A 333 -16.44 20.01 -15.54
CA ALA A 333 -15.44 19.10 -16.08
C ALA A 333 -15.40 17.74 -15.34
N VAL A 334 -15.53 17.74 -14.02
CA VAL A 334 -15.61 16.53 -13.20
C VAL A 334 -16.92 15.81 -13.44
N LEU A 335 -18.06 16.53 -13.46
CA LEU A 335 -19.36 15.96 -13.73
C LEU A 335 -19.42 15.28 -15.10
N ARG A 336 -18.94 15.92 -16.17
CA ARG A 336 -18.92 15.31 -17.51
C ARG A 336 -18.14 13.98 -17.54
N LEU A 337 -17.13 13.85 -16.72
CA LEU A 337 -16.33 12.64 -16.71
C LEU A 337 -16.92 11.55 -15.80
N TRP A 338 -17.40 11.91 -14.61
CA TRP A 338 -17.81 10.96 -13.57
C TRP A 338 -19.30 10.64 -13.57
N LEU A 339 -20.14 11.63 -13.92
CA LEU A 339 -21.60 11.53 -13.94
C LEU A 339 -22.19 12.13 -15.24
N PRO A 340 -21.79 11.67 -16.43
CA PRO A 340 -22.37 12.19 -17.66
C PRO A 340 -23.87 11.94 -17.66
N GLU A 341 -24.66 13.00 -17.94
CA GLU A 341 -26.12 12.93 -17.93
C GLU A 341 -26.73 12.43 -16.60
N GLY A 342 -25.98 12.59 -15.49
CA GLY A 342 -26.41 12.13 -14.16
C GLY A 342 -26.22 10.62 -13.91
N VAL A 343 -25.59 9.90 -14.84
CA VAL A 343 -25.33 8.46 -14.72
C VAL A 343 -23.87 8.21 -14.32
N GLU A 344 -23.67 7.44 -13.26
CA GLU A 344 -22.35 7.02 -12.80
C GLU A 344 -21.64 6.14 -13.86
N ARG A 345 -20.32 6.29 -13.93
CA ARG A 345 -19.45 5.48 -14.79
C ARG A 345 -18.70 4.44 -13.94
N PRO A 346 -19.23 3.22 -13.82
CA PRO A 346 -18.65 2.19 -12.93
C PRO A 346 -17.21 1.83 -13.28
N GLU A 347 -16.80 1.99 -14.54
CA GLU A 347 -15.44 1.76 -15.01
C GLU A 347 -14.40 2.76 -14.48
N ARG A 348 -14.84 3.80 -13.76
CA ARG A 348 -13.95 4.80 -13.16
C ARG A 348 -13.59 4.50 -11.73
N LEU A 349 -14.44 3.79 -11.00
CA LEU A 349 -14.19 3.29 -9.66
C LEU A 349 -13.98 1.78 -9.73
N ILE A 350 -12.74 1.34 -9.62
CA ILE A 350 -12.33 -0.05 -9.85
C ILE A 350 -11.78 -0.65 -8.56
N ALA A 351 -12.28 -1.82 -8.18
CA ALA A 351 -11.60 -2.68 -7.22
C ALA A 351 -10.39 -3.35 -7.89
N SER A 352 -9.22 -3.18 -7.33
CA SER A 352 -7.99 -3.82 -7.83
C SER A 352 -8.09 -5.34 -7.73
N ARG A 353 -7.63 -6.01 -8.77
CA ARG A 353 -7.43 -7.47 -8.80
C ARG A 353 -5.98 -7.86 -8.55
N LEU A 354 -5.08 -6.89 -8.41
CA LEU A 354 -3.66 -7.11 -8.19
C LEU A 354 -3.36 -7.21 -6.68
N HIS A 355 -3.48 -8.41 -6.13
CA HIS A 355 -3.27 -8.63 -4.69
C HIS A 355 -1.83 -8.34 -4.21
N ALA A 356 -0.85 -8.43 -5.11
CA ALA A 356 0.57 -8.20 -4.83
C ALA A 356 1.07 -6.83 -5.35
N ALA A 357 0.18 -5.85 -5.54
CA ALA A 357 0.55 -4.54 -6.07
C ALA A 357 1.78 -3.91 -5.37
N PRO A 358 1.90 -3.91 -4.02
CA PRO A 358 3.08 -3.35 -3.36
C PRO A 358 4.38 -4.08 -3.73
N ALA A 359 4.36 -5.40 -3.81
CA ALA A 359 5.54 -6.19 -4.19
C ALA A 359 5.95 -5.92 -5.65
N PHE A 360 4.99 -5.86 -6.57
CA PHE A 360 5.29 -5.49 -7.97
C PHE A 360 5.88 -4.09 -8.08
N GLY A 361 5.32 -3.12 -7.33
CA GLY A 361 5.87 -1.77 -7.29
C GLY A 361 7.27 -1.72 -6.69
N ALA A 362 7.54 -2.46 -5.63
CA ALA A 362 8.88 -2.57 -5.07
C ALA A 362 9.89 -3.16 -6.08
N ALA A 363 9.50 -4.22 -6.80
CA ALA A 363 10.34 -4.81 -7.85
C ALA A 363 10.61 -3.83 -9.01
N SER A 364 9.69 -2.91 -9.30
CA SER A 364 9.81 -1.95 -10.41
C SER A 364 10.98 -0.98 -10.29
N MET A 365 11.54 -0.78 -9.09
CA MET A 365 12.71 0.08 -8.90
C MET A 365 13.88 -0.32 -9.77
N TRP A 366 14.02 -1.61 -10.04
CA TRP A 366 15.08 -2.14 -10.91
C TRP A 366 14.85 -1.86 -12.39
N LEU A 367 13.60 -1.72 -12.83
CA LEU A 367 13.29 -1.31 -14.20
C LEU A 367 13.64 0.15 -14.46
N GLN A 368 13.44 1.01 -13.47
CA GLN A 368 13.77 2.43 -13.57
C GLN A 368 15.28 2.63 -13.66
N GLN A 369 16.06 1.95 -12.82
CA GLN A 369 17.53 2.01 -12.86
C GLN A 369 18.12 1.52 -14.18
N GLU A 370 17.61 0.42 -14.73
CA GLU A 370 18.06 -0.07 -16.05
C GLU A 370 17.75 0.93 -17.18
N GLY A 371 16.59 1.59 -17.11
CA GLY A 371 16.22 2.65 -18.06
C GLY A 371 17.15 3.87 -17.99
N GLU A 372 17.48 4.31 -16.77
CA GLU A 372 18.42 5.42 -16.54
C GLU A 372 19.85 5.08 -16.97
N GLU A 373 20.32 3.89 -16.66
CA GLU A 373 21.64 3.41 -17.09
C GLU A 373 21.73 3.26 -18.62
N ALA A 374 20.67 2.80 -19.27
CA ALA A 374 20.61 2.71 -20.74
C ALA A 374 20.62 4.10 -21.38
N ALA A 375 19.87 5.05 -20.82
CA ALA A 375 19.85 6.45 -21.30
C ALA A 375 21.18 7.18 -21.07
N ALA A 376 21.92 6.85 -20.02
CA ALA A 376 23.23 7.44 -19.74
C ALA A 376 24.36 6.89 -20.63
N ARG A 377 24.14 5.76 -21.31
CA ARG A 377 25.12 5.11 -22.21
C ARG A 377 24.91 5.46 -23.70
N GLY A 378 23.78 6.06 -24.05
CA GLY A 378 23.42 6.47 -25.42
C GLY A 378 23.57 7.95 -25.61
#